data_aa0652446f743c7178f83a8fcf4b0342
#
_entry.id   aa0652446f743c7178f83a8fcf4b0342
#
_cell.length_a   1.000
_cell.length_b   1.000
_cell.length_c   1.000
_cell.angle_alpha   90.00
_cell.angle_beta   90.00
_cell.angle_gamma   90.00
#
_symmetry.space_group_name_H-M   'P 1'
#
loop_
_entity.id
_entity.type
_entity.pdbx_description
1 polymer ?
#
loop_
_entity_poly.entity_id
_entity_poly.type
_entity_poly.pdbx_seq_one_letter_code
_entity_poly.pdbx_strand_id
1 'polypeptide(L)'
;MPYSARIRAFFTGDSPVEYASIDREEDKSTLSEAMRGLRRPHRLPKFIRKSYRRWPLSIGDRSTYLLWLNIVLFLTSGFLFWVSLQDTRSSLREQVSMPSPVLNGEDISFSNRRMDATLFPDDNPNIFRQEPSPEVDRAWSIISDTRPIPISREDVLSIGKDPAMAVKLSPDFGLGDDVYAGRIDVLHQIHCLNALRMEAYFDYYYGEKYPEGFNQTDEKHRYHLSHCIYMLLQNILCRANTDIYTHMWTDAVGHPWPDFNIPHKCTNFRAILEWQRGHGVDEHMFVDMRRPVDQQPHRMSSKFKKDNRYDGENA
;
A
#
# COMPACT_ATOMS: atom_id res chain seq x y z
N MET A 1 -17.41 22.92 -4.81
CA MET A 1 -15.94 22.74 -4.63
C MET A 1 -15.38 22.18 -5.92
N PRO A 2 -14.21 22.58 -6.38
CA PRO A 2 -13.61 22.03 -7.60
C PRO A 2 -13.32 20.54 -7.43
N TYR A 3 -13.49 19.79 -8.51
CA TYR A 3 -13.34 18.33 -8.63
C TYR A 3 -12.05 17.78 -7.99
N SER A 4 -10.94 18.50 -8.13
CA SER A 4 -9.64 18.13 -7.53
C SER A 4 -9.64 18.08 -6.00
N ALA A 5 -10.51 18.87 -5.35
CA ALA A 5 -10.61 18.90 -3.89
C ALA A 5 -11.34 17.65 -3.33
N ARG A 6 -12.35 17.12 -4.04
CA ARG A 6 -13.09 15.91 -3.61
C ARG A 6 -12.22 14.64 -3.67
N ILE A 7 -11.42 14.50 -4.73
CA ILE A 7 -10.47 13.39 -4.83
C ILE A 7 -9.33 13.55 -3.80
N ARG A 8 -8.88 14.78 -3.57
CA ARG A 8 -7.86 15.05 -2.56
C ARG A 8 -8.34 14.66 -1.15
N ALA A 9 -9.60 14.95 -0.80
CA ALA A 9 -10.20 14.57 0.48
C ALA A 9 -10.25 13.04 0.69
N PHE A 10 -10.49 12.26 -0.38
CA PHE A 10 -10.44 10.80 -0.31
C PHE A 10 -9.05 10.27 0.11
N PHE A 11 -7.97 10.89 -0.37
CA PHE A 11 -6.61 10.47 -0.07
C PHE A 11 -6.02 11.05 1.21
N THR A 12 -6.51 12.20 1.70
CA THR A 12 -5.97 12.85 2.90
C THR A 12 -6.65 12.41 4.20
N GLY A 13 -7.83 11.79 4.12
CA GLY A 13 -8.60 11.41 5.30
C GLY A 13 -9.17 12.62 6.07
N ASP A 14 -9.13 13.82 5.47
CA ASP A 14 -9.68 15.04 6.02
C ASP A 14 -11.21 15.07 5.81
N SER A 15 -11.92 14.15 6.45
CA SER A 15 -13.32 14.38 6.76
C SER A 15 -13.37 15.29 7.97
N PRO A 16 -14.19 16.35 7.98
CA PRO A 16 -14.40 17.14 9.16
C PRO A 16 -15.29 16.39 10.15
N VAL A 17 -14.72 15.39 10.80
CA VAL A 17 -15.27 14.80 12.01
C VAL A 17 -14.46 15.40 13.15
N GLU A 18 -15.08 16.34 13.83
CA GLU A 18 -14.61 16.93 15.06
C GLU A 18 -14.33 15.83 16.07
N TYR A 19 -13.04 15.56 16.31
CA TYR A 19 -12.61 14.66 17.38
C TYR A 19 -12.92 15.36 18.71
N ALA A 20 -13.90 14.86 19.45
CA ALA A 20 -13.96 15.10 20.88
C ALA A 20 -12.68 14.50 21.47
N SER A 21 -11.76 15.36 21.85
CA SER A 21 -10.57 15.01 22.62
C SER A 21 -11.03 14.44 23.93
N ILE A 22 -10.83 13.14 24.15
CA ILE A 22 -10.86 12.59 25.49
C ILE A 22 -9.54 13.02 26.13
N ASP A 23 -9.54 14.18 26.76
CA ASP A 23 -8.49 14.60 27.66
C ASP A 23 -8.43 13.62 28.82
N ARG A 24 -7.45 12.73 28.73
CA ARG A 24 -7.04 11.94 29.89
C ARG A 24 -6.18 12.87 30.75
N GLU A 25 -6.80 13.58 31.67
CA GLU A 25 -6.09 14.22 32.77
C GLU A 25 -5.39 13.11 33.56
N GLU A 26 -4.11 12.90 33.28
CA GLU A 26 -3.23 12.17 34.18
C GLU A 26 -3.01 13.05 35.40
N ASP A 27 -3.55 12.58 36.53
CA ASP A 27 -3.42 13.16 37.86
C ASP A 27 -1.92 13.30 38.24
N LYS A 28 -1.38 14.53 38.08
CA LYS A 28 -0.02 14.90 38.49
C LYS A 28 0.14 15.07 39.99
N SER A 29 -0.88 14.74 40.79
CA SER A 29 -0.87 14.95 42.25
C SER A 29 -0.09 13.89 43.04
N THR A 30 0.07 12.68 42.49
CA THR A 30 0.71 11.56 43.20
C THR A 30 2.23 11.51 43.12
N LEU A 31 2.86 12.23 42.16
CA LEU A 31 4.34 12.24 42.06
C LEU A 31 5.02 13.29 42.93
N SER A 32 4.30 14.27 43.47
CA SER A 32 4.89 15.33 44.29
C SER A 32 5.03 14.95 45.78
N GLU A 33 4.30 13.97 46.25
CA GLU A 33 4.36 13.53 47.64
C GLU A 33 5.46 12.49 47.92
N ALA A 34 5.87 11.71 46.91
CA ALA A 34 6.91 10.70 47.08
C ALA A 34 8.35 11.29 47.22
N MET A 35 8.55 12.56 46.87
CA MET A 35 9.87 13.18 46.89
C MET A 35 10.17 14.07 48.14
N ARG A 36 9.27 14.20 49.09
CA ARG A 36 9.49 15.03 50.30
C ARG A 36 10.06 14.29 51.51
N GLY A 37 10.31 12.98 51.43
CA GLY A 37 10.70 12.15 52.58
C GLY A 37 12.22 11.95 52.81
N LEU A 38 13.11 12.46 51.99
CA LEU A 38 14.56 12.13 52.06
C LEU A 38 15.45 13.36 52.25
N ARG A 39 15.34 14.03 53.38
CA ARG A 39 16.39 14.94 53.86
C ARG A 39 16.63 14.72 55.35
N ARG A 40 17.64 13.87 55.68
CA ARG A 40 18.41 13.99 56.92
C ARG A 40 19.89 13.80 56.60
N PRO A 41 20.76 14.73 57.00
CA PRO A 41 22.20 14.58 56.78
C PRO A 41 22.79 13.74 57.95
N HIS A 42 23.29 12.54 57.63
CA HIS A 42 24.14 11.83 58.54
C HIS A 42 25.57 12.35 58.45
N ARG A 43 26.09 12.85 59.61
CA ARG A 43 27.51 13.19 59.80
C ARG A 43 28.31 11.90 59.66
N LEU A 44 29.30 11.91 58.75
CA LEU A 44 30.31 10.87 58.65
C LEU A 44 31.43 11.11 59.70
N PRO A 45 31.90 10.05 60.39
CA PRO A 45 33.04 10.16 61.31
C PRO A 45 34.38 10.31 60.56
N LYS A 46 35.18 11.24 61.04
CA LYS A 46 36.57 11.35 60.63
C LYS A 46 37.33 10.16 61.28
N PHE A 47 37.92 9.29 60.49
CA PHE A 47 39.16 8.62 60.80
C PHE A 47 39.62 7.68 59.68
N ILE A 48 40.90 7.80 59.40
CA ILE A 48 41.95 6.92 58.87
C ILE A 48 42.47 7.41 57.52
N ARG A 49 43.55 8.13 57.71
CA ARG A 49 44.54 8.44 56.68
C ARG A 49 45.39 7.18 56.46
N LYS A 50 45.02 6.34 55.45
CA LYS A 50 45.93 5.30 54.96
C LYS A 50 46.73 5.84 53.76
N SER A 51 48.05 5.84 53.91
CA SER A 51 49.03 6.11 52.90
C SER A 51 48.83 5.15 51.70
N TYR A 52 48.39 5.66 50.60
CA TYR A 52 48.41 4.92 49.34
C TYR A 52 49.73 5.22 48.62
N ARG A 53 50.51 4.17 48.50
CA ARG A 53 51.71 4.09 47.67
C ARG A 53 51.36 4.52 46.24
N ARG A 54 51.94 5.63 45.77
CA ARG A 54 51.71 6.11 44.36
C ARG A 54 52.26 5.07 43.37
N TRP A 55 51.40 4.44 42.64
CA TRP A 55 51.82 3.79 41.45
C TRP A 55 51.86 4.84 40.32
N PRO A 56 52.92 4.87 39.52
CA PRO A 56 53.08 5.86 38.46
C PRO A 56 52.36 5.41 37.18
N LEU A 57 51.06 5.57 37.16
CA LEU A 57 50.31 5.61 35.94
C LEU A 57 49.47 6.89 36.02
N SER A 58 49.78 7.82 35.12
CA SER A 58 49.13 9.13 35.10
C SER A 58 47.62 8.96 35.00
N ILE A 59 46.87 9.51 35.91
CA ILE A 59 45.42 9.44 35.96
C ILE A 59 44.80 10.02 34.68
N GLY A 60 45.54 10.91 33.96
CA GLY A 60 45.16 11.50 32.69
C GLY A 60 45.01 10.46 31.57
N ASP A 61 45.94 9.52 31.42
CA ASP A 61 45.93 8.55 30.31
C ASP A 61 44.82 7.51 30.45
N ARG A 62 44.53 7.08 31.66
CA ARG A 62 43.40 6.13 31.89
C ARG A 62 42.04 6.76 31.66
N SER A 63 41.84 8.00 32.07
CA SER A 63 40.58 8.71 31.89
C SER A 63 40.30 9.00 30.42
N THR A 64 41.32 9.43 29.67
CA THR A 64 41.20 9.66 28.22
C THR A 64 40.99 8.36 27.46
N TYR A 65 41.66 7.27 27.86
CA TYR A 65 41.42 5.96 27.22
C TYR A 65 39.98 5.44 27.45
N LEU A 66 39.45 5.56 28.66
CA LEU A 66 38.06 5.19 28.97
C LEU A 66 37.06 6.07 28.24
N LEU A 67 37.37 7.36 28.07
CA LEU A 67 36.53 8.27 27.28
C LEU A 67 36.46 7.82 25.81
N TRP A 68 37.59 7.55 25.19
CA TRP A 68 37.67 7.06 23.82
C TRP A 68 36.99 5.70 23.66
N LEU A 69 37.16 4.78 24.61
CA LEU A 69 36.46 3.49 24.60
C LEU A 69 34.95 3.68 24.64
N ASN A 70 34.45 4.57 25.50
CA ASN A 70 33.00 4.86 25.57
C ASN A 70 32.46 5.50 24.27
N ILE A 71 33.23 6.41 23.67
CA ILE A 71 32.87 7.01 22.39
C ILE A 71 32.79 5.94 21.29
N VAL A 72 33.77 5.05 21.19
CA VAL A 72 33.78 3.95 20.20
C VAL A 72 32.60 3.02 20.45
N LEU A 73 32.33 2.62 21.69
CA LEU A 73 31.19 1.78 22.05
C LEU A 73 29.85 2.46 21.70
N PHE A 74 29.73 3.76 21.94
CA PHE A 74 28.52 4.52 21.60
C PHE A 74 28.30 4.58 20.08
N LEU A 75 29.37 4.88 19.32
CA LEU A 75 29.31 4.95 17.87
C LEU A 75 29.01 3.58 17.24
N THR A 76 29.63 2.51 17.75
CA THR A 76 29.37 1.15 17.29
C THR A 76 27.94 0.70 17.63
N SER A 77 27.44 0.99 18.84
CA SER A 77 26.06 0.71 19.22
C SER A 77 25.08 1.49 18.36
N GLY A 78 25.34 2.78 18.09
CA GLY A 78 24.53 3.60 17.21
C GLY A 78 24.50 3.07 15.78
N PHE A 79 25.64 2.65 15.26
CA PHE A 79 25.76 2.03 13.94
C PHE A 79 25.01 0.70 13.86
N LEU A 80 25.22 -0.21 14.84
CA LEU A 80 24.49 -1.49 14.87
C LEU A 80 22.98 -1.30 15.02
N PHE A 81 22.57 -0.33 15.83
CA PHE A 81 21.16 0.03 15.96
C PHE A 81 20.57 0.53 14.63
N TRP A 82 21.31 1.40 13.93
CA TRP A 82 20.90 1.89 12.62
C TRP A 82 20.79 0.76 11.58
N VAL A 83 21.78 -0.13 11.51
CA VAL A 83 21.75 -1.32 10.65
C VAL A 83 20.57 -2.22 10.99
N SER A 84 20.31 -2.48 12.28
CA SER A 84 19.18 -3.27 12.73
C SER A 84 17.82 -2.65 12.36
N LEU A 85 17.70 -1.33 12.39
CA LEU A 85 16.48 -0.63 11.93
C LEU A 85 16.27 -0.76 10.43
N GLN A 86 17.33 -0.71 9.64
CA GLN A 86 17.27 -0.90 8.20
C GLN A 86 16.85 -2.33 7.85
N ASP A 87 17.47 -3.33 8.48
CA ASP A 87 17.16 -4.74 8.30
C ASP A 87 15.71 -5.07 8.68
N THR A 88 15.23 -4.52 9.79
CA THR A 88 13.83 -4.70 10.22
C THR A 88 12.85 -4.09 9.22
N ARG A 89 13.15 -2.92 8.62
CA ARG A 89 12.28 -2.30 7.62
C ARG A 89 12.23 -3.10 6.32
N SER A 90 13.38 -3.59 5.83
CA SER A 90 13.43 -4.45 4.63
C SER A 90 12.68 -5.75 4.87
N SER A 91 12.91 -6.42 5.99
CA SER A 91 12.24 -7.67 6.37
C SER A 91 10.71 -7.53 6.46
N LEU A 92 10.19 -6.43 7.00
CA LEU A 92 8.74 -6.18 7.05
C LEU A 92 8.14 -5.96 5.64
N ARG A 93 8.86 -5.29 4.76
CA ARG A 93 8.42 -5.11 3.36
C ARG A 93 8.36 -6.44 2.61
N GLU A 94 9.38 -7.26 2.75
CA GLU A 94 9.45 -8.60 2.15
C GLU A 94 8.36 -9.55 2.65
N GLN A 95 7.91 -9.38 3.89
CA GLN A 95 6.82 -10.18 4.45
C GLN A 95 5.44 -9.83 3.90
N VAL A 96 5.24 -8.62 3.40
CA VAL A 96 3.92 -8.13 2.99
C VAL A 96 3.79 -7.91 1.48
N SER A 97 4.88 -7.96 0.73
CA SER A 97 4.87 -7.74 -0.72
C SER A 97 6.02 -8.47 -1.41
N MET A 98 5.78 -8.96 -2.62
CA MET A 98 6.84 -9.41 -3.51
C MET A 98 7.72 -8.22 -3.92
N PRO A 99 9.00 -8.47 -4.32
CA PRO A 99 9.85 -7.43 -4.86
C PRO A 99 9.15 -6.61 -5.95
N SER A 100 9.30 -5.30 -5.90
CA SER A 100 8.65 -4.39 -6.84
C SER A 100 9.48 -3.11 -7.00
N PRO A 101 9.68 -2.60 -8.21
CA PRO A 101 10.37 -1.33 -8.44
C PRO A 101 9.66 -0.14 -7.77
N VAL A 102 8.35 -0.25 -7.53
CA VAL A 102 7.56 0.75 -6.78
C VAL A 102 8.10 0.96 -5.36
N LEU A 103 8.66 -0.08 -4.75
CA LEU A 103 9.20 -0.05 -3.39
C LEU A 103 10.61 0.55 -3.30
N ASN A 104 11.31 0.68 -4.43
CA ASN A 104 12.72 1.10 -4.46
C ASN A 104 12.90 2.62 -4.41
N GLY A 105 11.90 3.41 -4.76
CA GLY A 105 12.00 4.86 -4.90
C GLY A 105 11.10 5.69 -4.02
N GLU A 106 10.05 5.10 -3.44
CA GLU A 106 9.03 5.83 -2.70
C GLU A 106 8.90 5.34 -1.25
N ASP A 107 8.70 6.25 -0.33
CA ASP A 107 8.33 5.90 1.04
C ASP A 107 6.86 5.46 1.08
N ILE A 108 6.62 4.21 0.64
CA ILE A 108 5.31 3.59 0.74
C ILE A 108 5.10 3.18 2.19
N SER A 109 4.67 4.14 2.99
CA SER A 109 4.43 3.97 4.42
C SER A 109 3.08 3.32 4.69
N PHE A 110 3.03 2.58 5.81
CA PHE A 110 1.77 2.13 6.39
C PHE A 110 1.23 3.17 7.36
N SER A 111 -0.07 3.42 7.32
CA SER A 111 -0.76 4.31 8.25
C SER A 111 -2.02 3.65 8.80
N ASN A 112 -2.39 4.02 10.02
CA ASN A 112 -3.71 3.67 10.54
C ASN A 112 -4.74 4.60 9.90
N ARG A 113 -5.75 4.02 9.24
CA ARG A 113 -6.88 4.76 8.67
C ARG A 113 -8.18 4.17 9.18
N ARG A 114 -9.08 5.01 9.63
CA ARG A 114 -10.45 4.61 9.88
C ARG A 114 -11.19 4.56 8.54
N MET A 115 -11.86 3.44 8.27
CA MET A 115 -12.69 3.30 7.08
C MET A 115 -13.98 4.10 7.25
N ASP A 116 -14.41 4.79 6.20
CA ASP A 116 -15.77 5.30 6.05
C ASP A 116 -16.58 4.19 5.35
N ALA A 117 -17.13 3.30 6.15
CA ALA A 117 -17.81 2.10 5.68
C ALA A 117 -19.27 2.00 6.19
N THR A 118 -19.86 3.13 6.58
CA THR A 118 -21.27 3.22 6.96
C THR A 118 -22.16 2.62 5.88
N LEU A 119 -23.08 1.72 6.22
CA LEU A 119 -23.91 1.00 5.24
C LEU A 119 -24.81 1.95 4.45
N PHE A 120 -25.49 2.88 5.12
CA PHE A 120 -26.27 3.92 4.47
C PHE A 120 -25.43 5.20 4.33
N PRO A 121 -25.25 5.72 3.10
CA PRO A 121 -24.56 6.97 2.90
C PRO A 121 -25.36 8.14 3.50
N ASP A 122 -24.67 9.19 3.87
CA ASP A 122 -25.27 10.49 4.19
C ASP A 122 -25.80 11.21 2.94
N ASP A 123 -26.35 12.41 3.10
CA ASP A 123 -26.92 13.21 2.00
C ASP A 123 -25.88 13.64 0.95
N ASN A 124 -24.59 13.53 1.25
CA ASN A 124 -23.51 13.87 0.32
C ASN A 124 -22.45 12.78 0.28
N PRO A 125 -22.80 11.62 -0.30
CA PRO A 125 -21.93 10.44 -0.31
C PRO A 125 -20.63 10.71 -1.08
N ASN A 126 -19.59 9.95 -0.70
CA ASN A 126 -18.34 9.93 -1.45
C ASN A 126 -18.60 9.66 -2.93
N ILE A 127 -17.80 10.28 -3.82
CA ILE A 127 -17.95 10.15 -5.29
C ILE A 127 -18.01 8.69 -5.75
N PHE A 128 -17.30 7.78 -5.08
CA PHE A 128 -17.25 6.35 -5.40
C PHE A 128 -18.51 5.57 -4.96
N ARG A 129 -19.44 6.21 -4.23
CA ARG A 129 -20.71 5.66 -3.77
C ARG A 129 -21.93 6.29 -4.46
N GLN A 130 -21.68 7.23 -5.37
CA GLN A 130 -22.76 7.92 -6.10
C GLN A 130 -23.24 7.10 -7.28
N GLU A 131 -24.46 7.41 -7.72
CA GLU A 131 -25.04 6.86 -8.93
C GLU A 131 -24.19 7.17 -10.17
N PRO A 132 -24.24 6.35 -11.24
CA PRO A 132 -23.46 6.54 -12.44
C PRO A 132 -23.62 7.95 -13.04
N SER A 133 -22.52 8.55 -13.37
CA SER A 133 -22.45 9.83 -14.08
C SER A 133 -21.07 10.00 -14.72
N PRO A 134 -20.89 10.91 -15.68
CA PRO A 134 -19.59 11.19 -16.26
C PRO A 134 -18.52 11.61 -15.23
N GLU A 135 -18.91 12.24 -14.13
CA GLU A 135 -18.03 12.64 -13.02
C GLU A 135 -17.58 11.42 -12.22
N VAL A 136 -18.51 10.53 -11.91
CA VAL A 136 -18.23 9.24 -11.23
C VAL A 136 -17.30 8.39 -12.09
N ASP A 137 -17.59 8.25 -13.37
CA ASP A 137 -16.77 7.46 -14.30
C ASP A 137 -15.35 8.01 -14.43
N ARG A 138 -15.21 9.34 -14.46
CA ARG A 138 -13.89 9.98 -14.46
C ARG A 138 -13.13 9.72 -13.15
N ALA A 139 -13.81 9.73 -12.00
CA ALA A 139 -13.18 9.40 -10.73
C ALA A 139 -12.68 7.96 -10.70
N TRP A 140 -13.50 7.01 -11.14
CA TRP A 140 -13.12 5.60 -11.24
C TRP A 140 -11.99 5.37 -12.24
N SER A 141 -12.03 5.99 -13.42
CA SER A 141 -10.97 5.86 -14.43
C SER A 141 -9.59 6.29 -13.91
N ILE A 142 -9.56 7.32 -13.05
CA ILE A 142 -8.31 7.82 -12.47
C ILE A 142 -7.62 6.78 -11.56
N ILE A 143 -8.39 6.04 -10.78
CA ILE A 143 -7.85 5.07 -9.81
C ILE A 143 -7.74 3.66 -10.35
N SER A 144 -8.43 3.34 -11.45
CA SER A 144 -8.40 2.04 -12.13
C SER A 144 -7.51 2.03 -13.39
N ASP A 145 -6.72 3.07 -13.60
CA ASP A 145 -5.76 3.16 -14.71
C ASP A 145 -4.65 2.13 -14.51
N THR A 146 -4.57 1.16 -15.40
CA THR A 146 -3.62 0.03 -15.34
C THR A 146 -2.48 0.17 -16.34
N ARG A 147 -2.07 1.40 -16.69
CA ARG A 147 -1.03 1.60 -17.70
C ARG A 147 0.25 0.81 -17.41
N PRO A 148 0.98 0.37 -18.46
CA PRO A 148 2.21 -0.35 -18.30
C PRO A 148 3.31 0.52 -17.70
N ILE A 149 4.19 -0.13 -16.93
CA ILE A 149 5.40 0.47 -16.37
C ILE A 149 6.63 -0.29 -16.89
N PRO A 150 7.77 0.38 -17.10
CA PRO A 150 9.00 -0.30 -17.42
C PRO A 150 9.56 -1.00 -16.17
N ILE A 151 9.94 -2.26 -16.33
CA ILE A 151 10.60 -3.06 -15.29
C ILE A 151 11.89 -3.68 -15.86
N SER A 152 12.87 -3.89 -14.99
CA SER A 152 14.14 -4.50 -15.38
C SER A 152 14.03 -6.03 -15.56
N ARG A 153 15.07 -6.64 -16.15
CA ARG A 153 15.21 -8.09 -16.18
C ARG A 153 15.23 -8.70 -14.77
N GLU A 154 15.90 -8.04 -13.84
CA GLU A 154 16.03 -8.43 -12.44
C GLU A 154 14.66 -8.41 -11.76
N ASP A 155 13.81 -7.42 -12.04
CA ASP A 155 12.43 -7.38 -11.53
C ASP A 155 11.63 -8.57 -12.05
N VAL A 156 11.74 -8.90 -13.36
CA VAL A 156 11.06 -10.07 -13.95
C VAL A 156 11.48 -11.37 -13.26
N LEU A 157 12.78 -11.55 -13.03
CA LEU A 157 13.31 -12.74 -12.34
C LEU A 157 12.88 -12.78 -10.87
N SER A 158 12.88 -11.64 -10.18
CA SER A 158 12.55 -11.56 -8.74
C SER A 158 11.10 -11.93 -8.43
N ILE A 159 10.18 -11.71 -9.38
CA ILE A 159 8.79 -12.17 -9.29
C ILE A 159 8.57 -13.60 -9.84
N GLY A 160 9.66 -14.34 -10.10
CA GLY A 160 9.62 -15.74 -10.55
C GLY A 160 9.16 -15.91 -12.01
N LYS A 161 9.33 -14.92 -12.87
CA LYS A 161 8.99 -15.00 -14.30
C LYS A 161 10.23 -15.18 -15.15
N ASP A 162 10.03 -15.77 -16.35
CA ASP A 162 11.08 -15.93 -17.35
C ASP A 162 11.11 -14.69 -18.27
N PRO A 163 12.23 -13.96 -18.34
CA PRO A 163 12.38 -12.83 -19.25
C PRO A 163 12.18 -13.19 -20.73
N ALA A 164 12.46 -14.43 -21.14
CA ALA A 164 12.21 -14.88 -22.51
C ALA A 164 10.71 -14.90 -22.87
N MET A 165 9.84 -15.02 -21.85
CA MET A 165 8.39 -15.07 -22.01
C MET A 165 7.70 -13.74 -21.64
N ALA A 166 8.43 -12.81 -21.03
CA ALA A 166 7.92 -11.49 -20.68
C ALA A 166 7.98 -10.54 -21.88
N VAL A 167 7.00 -9.65 -21.98
CA VAL A 167 6.95 -8.67 -23.09
C VAL A 167 8.08 -7.63 -22.91
N LYS A 168 9.02 -7.58 -23.84
CA LYS A 168 9.98 -6.47 -23.94
C LYS A 168 9.30 -5.24 -24.53
N LEU A 169 9.57 -4.08 -23.93
CA LEU A 169 9.17 -2.80 -24.53
C LEU A 169 9.97 -2.54 -25.80
N SER A 170 9.31 -1.97 -26.82
CA SER A 170 9.97 -1.56 -28.06
C SER A 170 11.05 -0.51 -27.77
N PRO A 171 12.18 -0.52 -28.51
CA PRO A 171 13.16 0.57 -28.47
C PRO A 171 12.57 1.96 -28.73
N ASP A 172 11.41 2.04 -29.39
CA ASP A 172 10.70 3.30 -29.65
C ASP A 172 10.29 4.06 -28.38
N PHE A 173 10.20 3.36 -27.22
CA PHE A 173 9.98 4.01 -25.92
C PHE A 173 11.22 4.75 -25.39
N GLY A 174 12.41 4.57 -26.01
CA GLY A 174 13.64 5.22 -25.57
C GLY A 174 14.20 4.75 -24.23
N LEU A 175 13.78 3.56 -23.74
CA LEU A 175 14.11 3.03 -22.41
C LEU A 175 15.27 2.02 -22.44
N GLY A 176 15.84 1.73 -23.61
CA GLY A 176 16.90 0.72 -23.80
C GLY A 176 16.36 -0.63 -24.26
N ASP A 177 17.27 -1.60 -24.45
CA ASP A 177 16.96 -2.86 -25.14
C ASP A 177 16.55 -4.02 -24.20
N ASP A 178 16.69 -3.86 -22.89
CA ASP A 178 16.41 -4.93 -21.91
C ASP A 178 15.43 -4.49 -20.81
N VAL A 179 14.35 -3.84 -21.28
CA VAL A 179 13.27 -3.34 -20.44
C VAL A 179 11.98 -4.07 -20.78
N TYR A 180 11.23 -4.43 -19.77
CA TYR A 180 10.02 -5.25 -19.88
C TYR A 180 8.78 -4.47 -19.41
N ALA A 181 7.62 -4.87 -19.90
CA ALA A 181 6.36 -4.30 -19.48
C ALA A 181 5.83 -5.01 -18.23
N GLY A 182 5.57 -4.26 -17.16
CA GLY A 182 4.84 -4.69 -16.00
C GLY A 182 3.57 -3.87 -15.79
N ARG A 183 2.69 -4.32 -14.88
CA ARG A 183 1.53 -3.54 -14.39
C ARG A 183 1.40 -3.75 -12.89
N ILE A 184 0.94 -2.73 -12.18
CA ILE A 184 0.80 -2.78 -10.72
C ILE A 184 -0.52 -3.47 -10.37
N ASP A 185 -0.45 -4.61 -9.66
CA ASP A 185 -1.59 -5.49 -9.42
C ASP A 185 -2.76 -4.83 -8.68
N VAL A 186 -2.52 -3.94 -7.70
CA VAL A 186 -3.61 -3.24 -6.99
C VAL A 186 -4.45 -2.36 -7.94
N LEU A 187 -3.85 -1.81 -8.98
CA LEU A 187 -4.61 -1.02 -9.97
C LEU A 187 -5.45 -1.93 -10.87
N HIS A 188 -4.97 -3.14 -11.17
CA HIS A 188 -5.77 -4.17 -11.83
C HIS A 188 -6.92 -4.65 -10.95
N GLN A 189 -6.72 -4.82 -9.65
CA GLN A 189 -7.80 -5.13 -8.71
C GLN A 189 -8.89 -4.05 -8.71
N ILE A 190 -8.50 -2.77 -8.71
CA ILE A 190 -9.46 -1.66 -8.79
C ILE A 190 -10.15 -1.62 -10.16
N HIS A 191 -9.45 -1.95 -11.25
CA HIS A 191 -10.05 -2.12 -12.56
C HIS A 191 -11.12 -3.23 -12.54
N CYS A 192 -10.83 -4.38 -11.97
CA CYS A 192 -11.80 -5.46 -11.78
C CYS A 192 -13.01 -5.01 -10.94
N LEU A 193 -12.76 -4.27 -9.84
CA LEU A 193 -13.84 -3.73 -9.01
C LEU A 193 -14.72 -2.74 -9.79
N ASN A 194 -14.11 -1.88 -10.63
CA ASN A 194 -14.87 -0.97 -11.49
C ASN A 194 -15.71 -1.73 -12.53
N ALA A 195 -15.19 -2.82 -13.10
CA ALA A 195 -15.98 -3.68 -13.99
C ALA A 195 -17.22 -4.25 -13.27
N LEU A 196 -17.07 -4.74 -12.03
CA LEU A 196 -18.20 -5.21 -11.21
C LEU A 196 -19.18 -4.10 -10.85
N ARG A 197 -18.69 -2.89 -10.56
CA ARG A 197 -19.53 -1.70 -10.36
C ARG A 197 -20.39 -1.44 -11.61
N MET A 198 -19.78 -1.48 -12.78
CA MET A 198 -20.51 -1.25 -14.04
C MET A 198 -21.58 -2.33 -14.28
N GLU A 199 -21.32 -3.58 -13.89
CA GLU A 199 -22.33 -4.64 -13.92
C GLU A 199 -23.50 -4.39 -12.96
N ALA A 200 -23.24 -3.81 -11.78
CA ALA A 200 -24.31 -3.44 -10.83
C ALA A 200 -25.27 -2.36 -11.40
N TYR A 201 -24.81 -1.61 -12.38
CA TYR A 201 -25.59 -0.60 -13.11
C TYR A 201 -25.70 -0.99 -14.59
N PHE A 202 -26.03 -2.26 -14.87
CA PHE A 202 -25.98 -2.86 -16.20
C PHE A 202 -26.72 -2.06 -17.25
N ASP A 203 -27.92 -1.61 -16.96
CA ASP A 203 -28.76 -0.86 -17.91
C ASP A 203 -28.13 0.47 -18.33
N TYR A 204 -27.45 1.14 -17.41
CA TYR A 204 -26.75 2.40 -17.70
C TYR A 204 -25.52 2.18 -18.61
N TYR A 205 -24.70 1.16 -18.32
CA TYR A 205 -23.42 0.96 -19.02
C TYR A 205 -23.55 0.08 -20.27
N TYR A 206 -24.48 -0.86 -20.26
CA TYR A 206 -24.56 -1.92 -21.27
C TYR A 206 -25.95 -2.04 -21.93
N GLY A 207 -26.96 -1.33 -21.43
CA GLY A 207 -28.35 -1.46 -21.94
C GLY A 207 -28.51 -1.12 -23.41
N GLU A 208 -27.74 -0.16 -23.93
CA GLU A 208 -27.73 0.15 -25.36
C GLU A 208 -27.21 -1.03 -26.22
N LYS A 209 -26.14 -1.68 -25.73
CA LYS A 209 -25.53 -2.83 -26.43
C LYS A 209 -26.28 -4.13 -26.23
N TYR A 210 -26.92 -4.30 -25.07
CA TYR A 210 -27.65 -5.52 -24.69
C TYR A 210 -29.04 -5.19 -24.13
N PRO A 211 -29.98 -4.79 -25.00
CA PRO A 211 -31.29 -4.28 -24.56
C PRO A 211 -32.19 -5.33 -23.88
N GLU A 212 -31.92 -6.63 -24.07
CA GLU A 212 -32.63 -7.71 -23.37
C GLU A 212 -31.89 -8.15 -22.07
N GLY A 213 -30.89 -7.37 -21.64
CA GLY A 213 -30.19 -7.55 -20.41
C GLY A 213 -28.99 -8.50 -20.46
N PHE A 214 -28.48 -8.87 -19.28
CA PHE A 214 -27.23 -9.64 -19.09
C PHE A 214 -27.22 -10.97 -19.88
N ASN A 215 -28.34 -11.63 -20.06
CA ASN A 215 -28.42 -12.91 -20.79
C ASN A 215 -28.00 -12.81 -22.27
N GLN A 216 -28.03 -11.63 -22.86
CA GLN A 216 -27.55 -11.37 -24.22
C GLN A 216 -26.03 -11.16 -24.31
N THR A 217 -25.32 -10.99 -23.17
CA THR A 217 -23.90 -10.73 -23.20
C THR A 217 -23.16 -11.88 -23.87
N ASP A 218 -22.12 -11.54 -24.61
CA ASP A 218 -21.25 -12.53 -25.23
C ASP A 218 -20.42 -13.33 -24.20
N GLU A 219 -19.85 -14.44 -24.63
CA GLU A 219 -19.08 -15.32 -23.77
C GLU A 219 -17.82 -14.63 -23.23
N LYS A 220 -17.20 -13.74 -24.02
CA LYS A 220 -16.03 -12.98 -23.61
C LYS A 220 -16.34 -12.01 -22.47
N HIS A 221 -17.49 -11.33 -22.52
CA HIS A 221 -17.96 -10.47 -21.45
C HIS A 221 -18.11 -11.25 -20.15
N ARG A 222 -18.78 -12.41 -20.19
CA ARG A 222 -18.98 -13.28 -19.01
C ARG A 222 -17.67 -13.86 -18.46
N TYR A 223 -16.71 -14.20 -19.34
CA TYR A 223 -15.39 -14.64 -18.89
C TYR A 223 -14.61 -13.53 -18.19
N HIS A 224 -14.65 -12.31 -18.73
CA HIS A 224 -14.02 -11.17 -18.09
C HIS A 224 -14.62 -10.91 -16.70
N LEU A 225 -15.95 -10.91 -16.58
CA LEU A 225 -16.63 -10.73 -15.30
C LEU A 225 -16.26 -11.84 -14.29
N SER A 226 -16.29 -13.10 -14.71
CA SER A 226 -15.89 -14.24 -13.88
C SER A 226 -14.41 -14.13 -13.43
N HIS A 227 -13.52 -13.71 -14.33
CA HIS A 227 -12.13 -13.44 -14.01
C HIS A 227 -11.99 -12.35 -12.95
N CYS A 228 -12.68 -11.21 -13.11
CA CYS A 228 -12.66 -10.11 -12.15
C CYS A 228 -13.10 -10.57 -10.75
N ILE A 229 -14.20 -11.30 -10.65
CA ILE A 229 -14.69 -11.86 -9.37
C ILE A 229 -13.63 -12.76 -8.76
N TYR A 230 -13.06 -13.68 -9.53
CA TYR A 230 -12.08 -14.64 -9.01
C TYR A 230 -10.75 -14.00 -8.59
N MET A 231 -10.29 -13.01 -9.36
CA MET A 231 -9.07 -12.24 -9.01
C MET A 231 -9.24 -11.50 -7.69
N LEU A 232 -10.35 -10.82 -7.50
CA LEU A 232 -10.62 -10.12 -6.24
C LEU A 232 -10.77 -11.09 -5.08
N LEU A 233 -11.46 -12.21 -5.26
CA LEU A 233 -11.56 -13.26 -4.24
C LEU A 233 -10.18 -13.78 -3.83
N GLN A 234 -9.31 -14.12 -4.77
CA GLN A 234 -7.96 -14.59 -4.47
C GLN A 234 -7.14 -13.55 -3.69
N ASN A 235 -7.22 -12.27 -4.07
CA ASN A 235 -6.51 -11.20 -3.38
C ASN A 235 -7.02 -10.99 -1.95
N ILE A 236 -8.34 -11.04 -1.73
CA ILE A 236 -8.94 -10.96 -0.39
C ILE A 236 -8.49 -12.14 0.47
N LEU A 237 -8.54 -13.36 -0.04
CA LEU A 237 -8.11 -14.57 0.68
C LEU A 237 -6.60 -14.54 0.98
N CYS A 238 -5.78 -14.12 0.03
CA CYS A 238 -4.33 -14.04 0.20
C CYS A 238 -3.92 -13.03 1.27
N ARG A 239 -4.61 -11.89 1.36
CA ARG A 239 -4.32 -10.82 2.34
C ARG A 239 -5.05 -10.98 3.65
N ALA A 240 -6.07 -11.82 3.74
CA ALA A 240 -6.88 -12.26 4.87
C ALA A 240 -6.62 -11.47 6.16
N ASN A 241 -7.05 -10.20 6.22
CA ASN A 241 -6.87 -9.38 7.40
C ASN A 241 -7.69 -9.94 8.58
N THR A 242 -7.20 -9.71 9.78
CA THR A 242 -7.85 -10.17 11.02
C THR A 242 -8.51 -9.00 11.78
N ASP A 243 -8.78 -7.90 11.10
CA ASP A 243 -9.46 -6.75 11.67
C ASP A 243 -10.89 -7.11 12.05
N ILE A 244 -11.35 -6.63 13.20
CA ILE A 244 -12.65 -6.98 13.78
C ILE A 244 -13.54 -5.75 13.80
N TYR A 245 -14.71 -5.85 13.20
CA TYR A 245 -15.78 -4.87 13.38
C TYR A 245 -16.72 -5.28 14.51
N THR A 246 -17.36 -4.31 15.13
CA THR A 246 -18.30 -4.51 16.24
C THR A 246 -19.73 -4.29 15.77
N HIS A 247 -20.67 -4.39 16.71
CA HIS A 247 -22.06 -4.04 16.48
C HIS A 247 -22.48 -2.96 17.49
N MET A 248 -23.41 -2.12 17.11
CA MET A 248 -24.01 -1.09 17.93
C MET A 248 -25.53 -1.25 17.99
N TRP A 249 -26.13 -0.72 19.04
CA TRP A 249 -27.57 -0.55 19.09
C TRP A 249 -27.93 0.78 18.44
N THR A 250 -29.02 0.80 17.66
CA THR A 250 -29.56 2.01 17.04
C THR A 250 -30.98 2.25 17.51
N ASP A 251 -31.46 3.45 17.36
CA ASP A 251 -32.85 3.83 17.62
C ASP A 251 -33.81 3.49 16.47
N ALA A 252 -33.27 2.98 15.34
CA ALA A 252 -34.02 2.68 14.12
C ALA A 252 -34.39 1.19 13.97
N VAL A 253 -33.59 0.27 14.55
CA VAL A 253 -33.79 -1.18 14.42
C VAL A 253 -33.62 -1.89 15.75
N GLY A 254 -34.40 -2.92 16.00
CA GLY A 254 -34.43 -3.67 17.26
C GLY A 254 -33.39 -4.81 17.36
N HIS A 255 -32.42 -4.88 16.46
CA HIS A 255 -31.37 -5.88 16.44
C HIS A 255 -29.98 -5.22 16.35
N PRO A 256 -28.89 -5.93 16.72
CA PRO A 256 -27.53 -5.41 16.59
C PRO A 256 -27.23 -4.99 15.15
N TRP A 257 -26.71 -3.77 14.98
CA TRP A 257 -26.33 -3.20 13.70
C TRP A 257 -24.81 -3.18 13.53
N PRO A 258 -24.24 -3.64 12.41
CA PRO A 258 -22.78 -3.69 12.23
C PRO A 258 -22.17 -2.28 12.12
N ASP A 259 -21.07 -2.05 12.85
CA ASP A 259 -20.22 -0.86 12.70
C ASP A 259 -18.96 -1.21 11.92
N PHE A 260 -18.99 -0.93 10.62
CA PHE A 260 -17.87 -1.16 9.72
C PHE A 260 -16.82 -0.02 9.73
N ASN A 261 -17.04 1.05 10.51
CA ASN A 261 -16.13 2.19 10.60
C ASN A 261 -14.94 1.90 11.51
N ILE A 262 -14.18 0.88 11.21
CA ILE A 262 -13.04 0.41 12.00
C ILE A 262 -11.70 0.92 11.45
N PRO A 263 -10.65 1.00 12.29
CA PRO A 263 -9.32 1.32 11.85
C PRO A 263 -8.68 0.14 11.12
N HIS A 264 -7.99 0.42 10.02
CA HIS A 264 -7.18 -0.53 9.28
C HIS A 264 -5.74 -0.03 9.15
N LYS A 265 -4.79 -0.96 8.95
CA LYS A 265 -3.45 -0.62 8.48
C LYS A 265 -3.44 -0.55 6.96
N CYS A 266 -3.30 0.66 6.43
CA CYS A 266 -3.37 0.92 5.00
C CYS A 266 -2.02 1.32 4.44
N THR A 267 -1.68 0.77 3.27
CA THR A 267 -0.59 1.28 2.44
C THR A 267 -1.00 2.63 1.83
N ASN A 268 -0.04 3.51 1.61
CA ASN A 268 -0.29 4.77 0.94
C ASN A 268 -0.57 4.55 -0.56
N PHE A 269 -1.84 4.26 -0.89
CA PHE A 269 -2.28 4.03 -2.28
C PHE A 269 -2.00 5.23 -3.20
N ARG A 270 -2.08 6.45 -2.65
CA ARG A 270 -1.82 7.66 -3.43
C ARG A 270 -0.37 7.69 -3.95
N ALA A 271 0.60 7.32 -3.13
CA ALA A 271 2.00 7.24 -3.54
C ALA A 271 2.20 6.20 -4.67
N ILE A 272 1.53 5.05 -4.60
CA ILE A 272 1.56 4.04 -5.66
C ILE A 272 1.00 4.59 -6.97
N LEU A 273 -0.13 5.29 -6.93
CA LEU A 273 -0.78 5.87 -8.09
C LEU A 273 0.06 7.00 -8.72
N GLU A 274 0.67 7.86 -7.89
CA GLU A 274 1.56 8.92 -8.33
C GLU A 274 2.85 8.36 -8.94
N TRP A 275 3.40 7.31 -8.32
CA TRP A 275 4.56 6.61 -8.85
C TRP A 275 4.26 6.02 -10.25
N GLN A 276 3.14 5.30 -10.41
CA GLN A 276 2.76 4.76 -11.72
C GLN A 276 2.61 5.86 -12.77
N ARG A 277 2.02 7.00 -12.41
CA ARG A 277 1.85 8.12 -13.35
C ARG A 277 3.18 8.72 -13.80
N GLY A 278 4.17 8.75 -12.91
CA GLY A 278 5.51 9.25 -13.21
C GLY A 278 6.38 8.30 -14.02
N HIS A 279 6.08 6.99 -13.95
CA HIS A 279 6.92 5.95 -14.57
C HIS A 279 6.20 5.16 -15.67
N GLY A 280 4.89 5.32 -15.81
CA GLY A 280 4.11 4.61 -16.82
C GLY A 280 4.47 5.03 -18.24
N VAL A 281 4.43 4.09 -19.16
CA VAL A 281 4.60 4.34 -20.58
C VAL A 281 3.26 4.61 -21.26
N ASP A 282 3.29 5.11 -22.49
CA ASP A 282 2.09 5.40 -23.26
C ASP A 282 1.34 4.11 -23.60
N GLU A 283 0.06 4.04 -23.20
CA GLU A 283 -0.81 2.86 -23.39
C GLU A 283 -1.10 2.61 -24.86
N HIS A 284 -1.27 3.65 -25.68
CA HIS A 284 -1.56 3.48 -27.12
C HIS A 284 -0.36 2.88 -27.84
N MET A 285 0.85 3.43 -27.57
CA MET A 285 2.08 2.85 -28.11
C MET A 285 2.27 1.39 -27.69
N PHE A 286 1.91 1.07 -26.43
CA PHE A 286 2.02 -0.30 -25.91
C PHE A 286 1.05 -1.28 -26.59
N VAL A 287 -0.19 -0.89 -26.79
CA VAL A 287 -1.22 -1.73 -27.45
C VAL A 287 -0.89 -1.92 -28.94
N ASP A 288 -0.28 -0.93 -29.57
CA ASP A 288 0.10 -0.99 -30.99
C ASP A 288 1.42 -1.75 -31.23
N MET A 289 2.12 -2.17 -30.18
CA MET A 289 3.35 -2.98 -30.32
C MET A 289 3.10 -4.28 -31.11
N ARG A 290 4.08 -4.67 -31.87
CA ARG A 290 4.11 -5.99 -32.54
C ARG A 290 5.15 -6.87 -31.86
N ARG A 291 4.85 -8.16 -31.78
CA ARG A 291 5.78 -9.11 -31.17
C ARG A 291 7.08 -9.19 -31.98
N PRO A 292 8.25 -8.97 -31.36
CA PRO A 292 9.53 -9.21 -32.01
C PRO A 292 9.69 -10.67 -32.46
N VAL A 293 10.43 -10.89 -33.56
CA VAL A 293 10.60 -12.23 -34.14
C VAL A 293 11.33 -13.20 -33.20
N ASP A 294 12.21 -12.66 -32.37
CA ASP A 294 13.01 -13.40 -31.38
C ASP A 294 12.25 -13.70 -30.07
N GLN A 295 11.10 -13.10 -29.82
CA GLN A 295 10.28 -13.40 -28.66
C GLN A 295 9.30 -14.56 -28.91
N GLN A 296 9.38 -15.56 -28.04
CA GLN A 296 8.51 -16.74 -28.11
C GLN A 296 7.09 -16.43 -27.59
N PRO A 297 6.03 -16.78 -28.36
CA PRO A 297 4.67 -16.61 -27.90
C PRO A 297 4.28 -17.68 -26.89
N HIS A 298 3.50 -17.31 -25.87
CA HIS A 298 2.83 -18.29 -25.05
C HIS A 298 1.75 -19.06 -25.86
N ARG A 299 1.73 -20.39 -25.74
CA ARG A 299 0.75 -21.23 -26.45
C ARG A 299 -0.58 -21.18 -25.76
N MET A 300 -1.57 -20.56 -26.38
CA MET A 300 -2.93 -20.49 -25.90
C MET A 300 -3.73 -21.76 -26.25
N SER A 301 -4.77 -22.06 -25.43
CA SER A 301 -5.66 -23.19 -25.66
C SER A 301 -6.44 -23.03 -26.97
N SER A 302 -6.88 -24.15 -27.57
CA SER A 302 -7.73 -24.13 -28.76
C SER A 302 -9.06 -23.38 -28.53
N LYS A 303 -9.60 -23.48 -27.30
CA LYS A 303 -10.81 -22.74 -26.92
C LYS A 303 -10.55 -21.24 -26.95
N PHE A 304 -9.46 -20.75 -26.32
CA PHE A 304 -9.10 -19.33 -26.35
C PHE A 304 -8.95 -18.79 -27.76
N LYS A 305 -8.28 -19.53 -28.65
CA LYS A 305 -8.09 -19.13 -30.05
C LYS A 305 -9.44 -19.00 -30.76
N LYS A 306 -10.33 -19.98 -30.60
CA LYS A 306 -11.68 -19.96 -31.19
C LYS A 306 -12.49 -18.77 -30.66
N ASP A 307 -12.52 -18.56 -29.34
CA ASP A 307 -13.33 -17.53 -28.71
C ASP A 307 -12.84 -16.10 -29.08
N ASN A 308 -11.55 -15.94 -29.38
CA ASN A 308 -10.97 -14.68 -29.83
C ASN A 308 -10.86 -14.55 -31.37
N ARG A 309 -11.48 -15.47 -32.13
CA ARG A 309 -11.45 -15.49 -33.61
C ARG A 309 -10.04 -15.45 -34.18
N TYR A 310 -9.12 -16.14 -33.50
CA TYR A 310 -7.74 -16.23 -33.94
C TYR A 310 -7.65 -17.19 -35.14
N ASP A 311 -7.49 -16.67 -36.34
CA ASP A 311 -7.40 -17.43 -37.60
C ASP A 311 -5.96 -17.75 -38.04
N GLY A 312 -4.96 -17.33 -37.27
CA GLY A 312 -3.54 -17.59 -37.55
C GLY A 312 -2.89 -16.65 -38.56
N GLU A 313 -3.64 -15.76 -39.21
CA GLU A 313 -3.11 -14.84 -40.22
C GLU A 313 -2.64 -13.49 -39.64
N ASN A 314 -2.98 -13.16 -38.39
CA ASN A 314 -2.64 -11.90 -37.71
C ASN A 314 -1.64 -12.06 -36.55
N ALA A 315 -0.70 -13.01 -36.66
CA ALA A 315 0.34 -13.23 -35.66
C ALA A 315 1.67 -12.54 -36.00
#